data_6ea26feae4ffb9e838686d90ec29cb32
#
_entry.id   6ea26feae4ffb9e838686d90ec29cb32
#
_cell.length_a   1.000
_cell.length_b   1.000
_cell.length_c   1.000
_cell.angle_alpha   90.00
_cell.angle_beta   90.00
_cell.angle_gamma   90.00
#
_symmetry.space_group_name_H-M   'P 1'
#
loop_
_entity.id
_entity.type
_entity.pdbx_description
1 polymer ?
#
loop_
_entity_poly.entity_id
_entity_poly.type
_entity_poly.pdbx_seq_one_letter_code
_entity_poly.pdbx_strand_id
1 'polypeptide(L)'
;MWLYNPLLQVVVIPVIVAIIILLTNGRLGKAGAYIACASLTYTSIILASLYVQLWNSLTPIYEEYVWSEALKLKFGFLADGLSLPVAFVMNLICTVCAYYSIPYITHRIEIVYGGKNYRLFNLYFAIYLLFEVGLTGVAFSTNMVSMYLFLELVLIPSYFMIDLYGYQDRHRIAMMYFIWNHLGAALFLAGIVLAYFNNGGSFEIVDLARIQEGSAFWVCFLILLGWLIKMAVFGFHVWLPHAHGEHPTSIAAIIATIVGLGNYAIVRLLVTNLFNTFQMFSLPLMIWALVTMVYGAFLTLAQDDIKRLYACSTISQNAYSVLGIASCTALGMVGGIFYFISHMIGKCILFSVAGIVVYLSEMRDMKRLSGLAKIAPSTAILAILGSMILSAIPPLSGFQAELIMFIGIFEVSAEIGYTVAIIGLFATFLTLVYTFWPIKRVFFGQLSLEANPGKKEPLMMVTPLFILASTSIIFGVYPDFILRLLAYSSV
;
A
#
# COMPACT_ATOMS: atom_id res chain seq x y z
N MET A 1 18.94 -19.48 13.79
CA MET A 1 19.57 -19.93 12.52
C MET A 1 18.76 -21.10 11.95
N TRP A 2 17.48 -20.87 11.61
CA TRP A 2 16.55 -21.95 11.27
C TRP A 2 16.12 -21.95 9.79
N LEU A 3 16.45 -20.90 9.03
CA LEU A 3 16.09 -20.80 7.61
C LEU A 3 17.34 -20.42 6.81
N TYR A 4 17.67 -21.22 5.82
CA TYR A 4 18.69 -20.90 4.82
C TYR A 4 18.07 -19.94 3.81
N ASN A 5 18.68 -18.76 3.58
CA ASN A 5 18.22 -17.71 2.65
C ASN A 5 16.73 -17.33 2.82
N PRO A 6 16.30 -16.81 3.99
CA PRO A 6 14.89 -16.54 4.26
C PRO A 6 14.28 -15.47 3.35
N LEU A 7 15.03 -14.46 2.91
CA LEU A 7 14.53 -13.40 2.02
C LEU A 7 14.25 -13.96 0.62
N LEU A 8 15.13 -14.82 0.11
CA LEU A 8 14.89 -15.53 -1.15
C LEU A 8 13.62 -16.40 -1.08
N GLN A 9 13.38 -17.07 0.04
CA GLN A 9 12.18 -17.89 0.21
C GLN A 9 10.89 -17.05 0.15
N VAL A 10 10.89 -15.86 0.74
CA VAL A 10 9.73 -14.94 0.69
C VAL A 10 9.34 -14.60 -0.74
N VAL A 11 10.31 -14.48 -1.65
CA VAL A 11 10.07 -14.16 -3.06
C VAL A 11 9.78 -15.42 -3.89
N VAL A 12 10.59 -16.47 -3.74
CA VAL A 12 10.56 -17.63 -4.66
C VAL A 12 9.40 -18.59 -4.37
N ILE A 13 9.04 -18.79 -3.11
CA ILE A 13 7.97 -19.75 -2.77
C ILE A 13 6.62 -19.35 -3.35
N PRO A 14 6.14 -18.09 -3.21
CA PRO A 14 4.90 -17.68 -3.86
C PRO A 14 4.95 -17.77 -5.38
N VAL A 15 6.11 -17.51 -6.01
CA VAL A 15 6.29 -17.69 -7.47
C VAL A 15 6.10 -19.15 -7.88
N ILE A 16 6.76 -20.09 -7.18
CA ILE A 16 6.62 -21.53 -7.43
C ILE A 16 5.15 -21.95 -7.29
N VAL A 17 4.50 -21.50 -6.20
CA VAL A 17 3.08 -21.82 -5.96
C VAL A 17 2.19 -21.21 -7.06
N ALA A 18 2.46 -20.00 -7.52
CA ALA A 18 1.72 -19.38 -8.63
C ALA A 18 1.85 -20.22 -9.92
N ILE A 19 3.06 -20.66 -10.24
CA ILE A 19 3.32 -21.52 -11.42
C ILE A 19 2.57 -22.86 -11.29
N ILE A 20 2.61 -23.50 -10.13
CA ILE A 20 1.89 -24.76 -9.88
C ILE A 20 0.38 -24.55 -10.09
N ILE A 21 -0.21 -23.48 -9.53
CA ILE A 21 -1.62 -23.17 -9.69
C ILE A 21 -1.97 -22.94 -11.17
N LEU A 22 -1.14 -22.23 -11.93
CA LEU A 22 -1.34 -21.97 -13.36
C LEU A 22 -1.30 -23.26 -14.18
N LEU A 23 -0.31 -24.13 -13.94
CA LEU A 23 -0.14 -25.40 -14.66
C LEU A 23 -1.30 -26.37 -14.45
N THR A 24 -1.99 -26.29 -13.30
CA THR A 24 -3.16 -27.16 -13.03
C THR A 24 -4.41 -26.73 -13.79
N ASN A 25 -4.44 -25.56 -14.43
CA ASN A 25 -5.51 -25.06 -15.29
C ASN A 25 -6.93 -25.21 -14.68
N GLY A 26 -7.09 -24.86 -13.40
CA GLY A 26 -8.36 -24.91 -12.68
C GLY A 26 -8.70 -26.26 -12.03
N ARG A 27 -7.90 -27.31 -12.24
CA ARG A 27 -8.16 -28.65 -11.65
C ARG A 27 -8.11 -28.67 -10.12
N LEU A 28 -7.36 -27.75 -9.50
CA LEU A 28 -7.30 -27.61 -8.03
C LEU A 28 -8.61 -27.08 -7.42
N GLY A 29 -9.49 -26.45 -8.23
CA GLY A 29 -10.72 -25.86 -7.70
C GLY A 29 -10.43 -24.88 -6.57
N LYS A 30 -11.12 -25.01 -5.44
CA LYS A 30 -10.90 -24.17 -4.25
C LYS A 30 -9.56 -24.44 -3.55
N ALA A 31 -8.97 -25.64 -3.72
CA ALA A 31 -7.68 -25.97 -3.09
C ALA A 31 -6.55 -25.03 -3.55
N GLY A 32 -6.60 -24.56 -4.82
CA GLY A 32 -5.61 -23.59 -5.32
C GLY A 32 -5.57 -22.31 -4.49
N ALA A 33 -6.71 -21.80 -4.06
CA ALA A 33 -6.78 -20.63 -3.18
C ALA A 33 -6.17 -20.90 -1.79
N TYR A 34 -6.49 -22.06 -1.19
CA TYR A 34 -5.92 -22.41 0.13
C TYR A 34 -4.42 -22.63 0.06
N ILE A 35 -3.89 -23.19 -1.03
CA ILE A 35 -2.43 -23.32 -1.25
C ILE A 35 -1.79 -21.94 -1.37
N ALA A 36 -2.41 -21.00 -2.09
CA ALA A 36 -1.93 -19.62 -2.16
C ALA A 36 -1.95 -18.93 -0.78
N CYS A 37 -3.03 -19.07 -0.02
CA CYS A 37 -3.11 -18.53 1.34
C CYS A 37 -2.06 -19.16 2.27
N ALA A 38 -1.81 -20.47 2.17
CA ALA A 38 -0.79 -21.16 2.96
C ALA A 38 0.62 -20.64 2.62
N SER A 39 0.91 -20.40 1.33
CA SER A 39 2.17 -19.79 0.89
C SER A 39 2.39 -18.41 1.52
N LEU A 40 1.38 -17.53 1.49
CA LEU A 40 1.46 -16.20 2.07
C LEU A 40 1.53 -16.24 3.61
N THR A 41 0.84 -17.18 4.24
CA THR A 41 0.97 -17.38 5.69
C THR A 41 2.39 -17.82 6.06
N TYR A 42 2.98 -18.70 5.27
CA TYR A 42 4.37 -19.12 5.46
C TYR A 42 5.34 -17.94 5.33
N THR A 43 5.21 -17.10 4.29
CA THR A 43 6.05 -15.91 4.13
C THR A 43 5.84 -14.90 5.26
N SER A 44 4.60 -14.73 5.75
CA SER A 44 4.31 -13.90 6.93
C SER A 44 5.03 -14.39 8.19
N ILE A 45 5.10 -15.72 8.40
CA ILE A 45 5.81 -16.31 9.54
C ILE A 45 7.32 -16.10 9.42
N ILE A 46 7.88 -16.24 8.21
CA ILE A 46 9.30 -15.91 7.97
C ILE A 46 9.55 -14.43 8.32
N LEU A 47 8.78 -13.50 7.76
CA LEU A 47 8.97 -12.08 8.01
C LEU A 47 8.80 -11.71 9.48
N ALA A 48 7.84 -12.33 10.19
CA ALA A 48 7.69 -12.16 11.63
C ALA A 48 8.93 -12.65 12.41
N SER A 49 9.52 -13.78 12.00
CA SER A 49 10.75 -14.32 12.62
C SER A 49 11.95 -13.39 12.39
N LEU A 50 12.10 -12.86 11.16
CA LEU A 50 13.14 -11.90 10.82
C LEU A 50 12.94 -10.58 11.58
N TYR A 51 11.68 -10.17 11.76
CA TYR A 51 11.34 -8.97 12.55
C TYR A 51 11.82 -9.09 14.00
N VAL A 52 11.54 -10.23 14.64
CA VAL A 52 12.04 -10.52 16.01
C VAL A 52 13.57 -10.60 16.05
N GLN A 53 14.20 -11.19 15.04
CA GLN A 53 15.66 -11.25 14.92
C GLN A 53 16.26 -9.84 14.82
N LEU A 54 15.75 -9.01 13.89
CA LEU A 54 16.23 -7.63 13.69
C LEU A 54 15.96 -6.77 14.94
N TRP A 55 14.80 -6.95 15.58
CA TRP A 55 14.45 -6.25 16.82
C TRP A 55 15.48 -6.49 17.94
N ASN A 56 15.98 -7.72 18.07
CA ASN A 56 16.91 -8.07 19.12
C ASN A 56 18.37 -7.72 18.79
N SER A 57 18.78 -7.90 17.54
CA SER A 57 20.20 -7.74 17.13
C SER A 57 20.51 -6.37 16.55
N LEU A 58 19.51 -5.69 15.98
CA LEU A 58 19.64 -4.48 15.16
C LEU A 58 20.62 -4.63 13.97
N THR A 59 20.97 -5.87 13.60
CA THR A 59 21.85 -6.15 12.45
C THR A 59 21.03 -6.45 11.22
N PRO A 60 21.19 -5.69 10.12
CA PRO A 60 20.50 -5.97 8.87
C PRO A 60 20.79 -7.36 8.34
N ILE A 61 19.81 -7.96 7.66
CA ILE A 61 19.92 -9.26 7.02
C ILE A 61 20.07 -9.03 5.52
N TYR A 62 21.18 -9.53 4.97
CA TYR A 62 21.53 -9.31 3.58
C TYR A 62 21.73 -10.65 2.87
N GLU A 63 21.13 -10.80 1.67
CA GLU A 63 21.30 -11.94 0.78
C GLU A 63 21.62 -11.43 -0.62
N GLU A 64 22.63 -12.02 -1.27
CA GLU A 64 23.08 -11.59 -2.59
C GLU A 64 23.31 -12.79 -3.51
N TYR A 65 22.86 -12.64 -4.75
CA TYR A 65 23.01 -13.65 -5.81
C TYR A 65 23.52 -12.98 -7.08
N VAL A 66 24.52 -13.57 -7.74
CA VAL A 66 25.02 -13.08 -9.03
C VAL A 66 23.93 -13.31 -10.07
N TRP A 67 23.51 -12.22 -10.75
CA TRP A 67 22.52 -12.29 -11.83
C TRP A 67 23.18 -12.23 -13.20
N SER A 68 24.08 -11.25 -13.43
CA SER A 68 24.85 -11.11 -14.67
C SER A 68 26.24 -10.59 -14.36
N GLU A 69 27.26 -11.41 -14.60
CA GLU A 69 28.66 -11.01 -14.46
C GLU A 69 29.03 -9.90 -15.45
N ALA A 70 28.54 -10.01 -16.71
CA ALA A 70 28.85 -9.06 -17.77
C ALA A 70 28.36 -7.63 -17.46
N LEU A 71 27.20 -7.52 -16.82
CA LEU A 71 26.60 -6.23 -16.44
C LEU A 71 26.90 -5.87 -14.98
N LYS A 72 27.64 -6.71 -14.26
CA LYS A 72 27.88 -6.59 -12.82
C LYS A 72 26.58 -6.46 -12.02
N LEU A 73 25.52 -7.09 -12.50
CA LEU A 73 24.21 -7.09 -11.84
C LEU A 73 24.14 -8.20 -10.81
N LYS A 74 23.72 -7.80 -9.61
CA LYS A 74 23.44 -8.68 -8.49
C LYS A 74 21.97 -8.66 -8.19
N PHE A 75 21.43 -9.77 -7.79
CA PHE A 75 20.07 -9.89 -7.27
C PHE A 75 20.18 -9.95 -5.76
N GLY A 76 20.06 -8.77 -5.13
CA GLY A 76 20.29 -8.61 -3.70
C GLY A 76 19.00 -8.25 -2.95
N PHE A 77 18.89 -8.78 -1.74
CA PHE A 77 17.81 -8.49 -0.81
C PHE A 77 18.38 -7.97 0.51
N LEU A 78 17.79 -6.89 1.02
CA LEU A 78 18.14 -6.26 2.29
C LEU A 78 16.91 -6.12 3.18
N ALA A 79 16.94 -6.78 4.34
CA ALA A 79 15.97 -6.56 5.41
C ALA A 79 16.63 -5.77 6.53
N ASP A 80 16.31 -4.49 6.60
CA ASP A 80 16.79 -3.54 7.60
C ASP A 80 15.62 -2.84 8.34
N GLY A 81 15.94 -1.87 9.18
CA GLY A 81 14.96 -1.15 9.97
C GLY A 81 13.91 -0.41 9.15
N LEU A 82 14.17 -0.07 7.89
CA LEU A 82 13.23 0.60 6.99
C LEU A 82 12.41 -0.42 6.18
N SER A 83 13.08 -1.38 5.52
CA SER A 83 12.42 -2.32 4.59
C SER A 83 11.56 -3.36 5.30
N LEU A 84 12.05 -3.91 6.41
CA LEU A 84 11.39 -5.05 7.07
C LEU A 84 10.03 -4.69 7.70
N PRO A 85 9.85 -3.57 8.43
CA PRO A 85 8.52 -3.18 8.93
C PRO A 85 7.51 -2.95 7.81
N VAL A 86 7.93 -2.32 6.71
CA VAL A 86 7.08 -2.07 5.54
C VAL A 86 6.70 -3.39 4.86
N ALA A 87 7.67 -4.25 4.55
CA ALA A 87 7.44 -5.54 3.90
C ALA A 87 6.58 -6.49 4.76
N PHE A 88 6.81 -6.53 6.07
CA PHE A 88 6.02 -7.35 7.00
C PHE A 88 4.54 -6.96 6.97
N VAL A 89 4.23 -5.67 7.09
CA VAL A 89 2.83 -5.21 7.08
C VAL A 89 2.21 -5.39 5.70
N MET A 90 2.94 -5.15 4.60
CA MET A 90 2.45 -5.40 3.24
C MET A 90 2.10 -6.88 3.03
N ASN A 91 2.99 -7.79 3.40
CA ASN A 91 2.76 -9.23 3.27
C ASN A 91 1.60 -9.70 4.18
N LEU A 92 1.49 -9.17 5.41
CA LEU A 92 0.37 -9.45 6.30
C LEU A 92 -0.97 -9.01 5.70
N ILE A 93 -1.03 -7.81 5.10
CA ILE A 93 -2.20 -7.30 4.38
C ILE A 93 -2.52 -8.23 3.20
N CYS A 94 -1.54 -8.61 2.40
CA CYS A 94 -1.74 -9.53 1.29
C CYS A 94 -2.26 -10.89 1.78
N THR A 95 -1.74 -11.41 2.88
CA THR A 95 -2.21 -12.66 3.48
C THR A 95 -3.67 -12.56 3.92
N VAL A 96 -4.03 -11.52 4.65
CA VAL A 96 -5.42 -11.26 5.11
C VAL A 96 -6.36 -11.12 3.91
N CYS A 97 -5.97 -10.35 2.90
CA CYS A 97 -6.78 -10.16 1.69
C CYS A 97 -6.87 -11.42 0.83
N ALA A 98 -5.90 -12.33 0.86
CA ALA A 98 -6.01 -13.63 0.17
C ALA A 98 -7.14 -14.49 0.77
N TYR A 99 -7.22 -14.61 2.09
CA TYR A 99 -8.33 -15.30 2.76
C TYR A 99 -9.68 -14.61 2.49
N TYR A 100 -9.72 -13.29 2.60
CA TYR A 100 -10.88 -12.47 2.25
C TYR A 100 -11.35 -12.72 0.82
N SER A 101 -10.43 -12.91 -0.13
CA SER A 101 -10.70 -13.07 -1.56
C SER A 101 -11.43 -14.36 -1.89
N ILE A 102 -11.33 -15.42 -1.09
CA ILE A 102 -11.93 -16.73 -1.40
C ILE A 102 -13.44 -16.63 -1.64
N PRO A 103 -14.27 -16.18 -0.68
CA PRO A 103 -15.71 -16.02 -0.91
C PRO A 103 -16.02 -14.85 -1.87
N TYR A 104 -15.25 -13.76 -1.78
CA TYR A 104 -15.48 -12.56 -2.57
C TYR A 104 -15.31 -12.82 -4.09
N ILE A 105 -14.20 -13.43 -4.50
CA ILE A 105 -13.92 -13.72 -5.91
C ILE A 105 -14.82 -14.82 -6.46
N THR A 106 -15.22 -15.81 -5.63
CA THR A 106 -16.21 -16.79 -6.02
C THR A 106 -17.50 -16.09 -6.45
N HIS A 107 -18.03 -15.22 -5.60
CA HIS A 107 -19.23 -14.43 -5.89
C HIS A 107 -19.04 -13.50 -7.09
N ARG A 108 -17.87 -12.87 -7.21
CA ARG A 108 -17.57 -11.96 -8.32
C ARG A 108 -17.54 -12.65 -9.67
N ILE A 109 -16.94 -13.84 -9.75
CA ILE A 109 -16.91 -14.65 -10.98
C ILE A 109 -18.34 -15.09 -11.37
N GLU A 110 -19.17 -15.48 -10.41
CA GLU A 110 -20.57 -15.84 -10.67
C GLU A 110 -21.36 -14.67 -11.28
N ILE A 111 -21.16 -13.44 -10.78
CA ILE A 111 -21.80 -12.23 -11.34
C ILE A 111 -21.30 -11.91 -12.75
N VAL A 112 -19.98 -11.94 -12.97
CA VAL A 112 -19.37 -11.46 -14.23
C VAL A 112 -19.50 -12.46 -15.35
N TYR A 113 -19.42 -13.77 -15.04
CA TYR A 113 -19.33 -14.84 -16.03
C TYR A 113 -20.54 -15.81 -16.01
N GLY A 114 -21.54 -15.52 -15.17
CA GLY A 114 -22.80 -16.28 -15.12
C GLY A 114 -22.71 -17.68 -14.49
N GLY A 115 -21.62 -17.99 -13.78
CA GLY A 115 -21.46 -19.28 -13.11
C GLY A 115 -20.06 -19.52 -12.54
N LYS A 116 -19.88 -20.69 -11.92
CA LYS A 116 -18.59 -21.08 -11.31
C LYS A 116 -17.56 -21.38 -12.40
N ASN A 117 -16.41 -20.71 -12.34
CA ASN A 117 -15.28 -20.94 -13.23
C ASN A 117 -13.98 -21.09 -12.43
N TYR A 118 -13.60 -22.33 -12.15
CA TYR A 118 -12.40 -22.63 -11.36
C TYR A 118 -11.09 -22.29 -12.09
N ARG A 119 -11.09 -22.19 -13.43
CA ARG A 119 -9.90 -21.74 -14.17
C ARG A 119 -9.64 -20.26 -13.88
N LEU A 120 -10.64 -19.41 -13.98
CA LEU A 120 -10.53 -17.99 -13.63
C LEU A 120 -10.27 -17.81 -12.13
N PHE A 121 -10.90 -18.62 -11.28
CA PHE A 121 -10.69 -18.58 -9.84
C PHE A 121 -9.21 -18.86 -9.48
N ASN A 122 -8.60 -19.90 -10.04
CA ASN A 122 -7.21 -20.24 -9.80
C ASN A 122 -6.25 -19.23 -10.46
N LEU A 123 -6.60 -18.72 -11.65
CA LEU A 123 -5.84 -17.64 -12.30
C LEU A 123 -5.74 -16.40 -11.40
N TYR A 124 -6.83 -16.01 -10.74
CA TYR A 124 -6.82 -14.89 -9.79
C TYR A 124 -5.77 -15.09 -8.70
N PHE A 125 -5.74 -16.24 -8.04
CA PHE A 125 -4.79 -16.50 -6.96
C PHE A 125 -3.35 -16.60 -7.44
N ALA A 126 -3.11 -17.11 -8.65
CA ALA A 126 -1.77 -17.15 -9.22
C ALA A 126 -1.23 -15.74 -9.53
N ILE A 127 -2.01 -14.89 -10.20
CA ILE A 127 -1.59 -13.50 -10.46
C ILE A 127 -1.53 -12.67 -9.18
N TYR A 128 -2.34 -13.00 -8.17
CA TYR A 128 -2.30 -12.41 -6.84
C TYR A 128 -0.96 -12.67 -6.13
N LEU A 129 -0.46 -13.91 -6.19
CA LEU A 129 0.85 -14.24 -5.63
C LEU A 129 1.99 -13.49 -6.32
N LEU A 130 1.95 -13.39 -7.66
CA LEU A 130 2.95 -12.61 -8.41
C LEU A 130 2.92 -11.12 -8.05
N PHE A 131 1.72 -10.59 -7.83
CA PHE A 131 1.52 -9.22 -7.38
C PHE A 131 2.14 -8.97 -5.99
N GLU A 132 1.94 -9.88 -5.03
CA GLU A 132 2.54 -9.80 -3.70
C GLU A 132 4.06 -9.90 -3.75
N VAL A 133 4.60 -10.83 -4.55
CA VAL A 133 6.05 -10.94 -4.79
C VAL A 133 6.64 -9.63 -5.31
N GLY A 134 5.92 -8.96 -6.20
CA GLY A 134 6.34 -7.64 -6.69
C GLY A 134 6.45 -6.61 -5.55
N LEU A 135 5.47 -6.58 -4.64
CA LEU A 135 5.47 -5.65 -3.49
C LEU A 135 6.65 -5.90 -2.55
N THR A 136 6.81 -7.13 -2.11
CA THR A 136 7.90 -7.51 -1.18
C THR A 136 9.26 -7.40 -1.84
N GLY A 137 9.35 -7.71 -3.14
CA GLY A 137 10.56 -7.54 -3.94
C GLY A 137 11.00 -6.09 -4.06
N VAL A 138 10.09 -5.13 -4.26
CA VAL A 138 10.43 -3.69 -4.25
C VAL A 138 11.00 -3.29 -2.88
N ALA A 139 10.41 -3.76 -1.78
CA ALA A 139 10.85 -3.40 -0.44
C ALA A 139 12.23 -3.95 -0.08
N PHE A 140 12.60 -5.14 -0.57
CA PHE A 140 13.89 -5.75 -0.23
C PHE A 140 15.00 -5.51 -1.25
N SER A 141 14.72 -4.95 -2.44
CA SER A 141 15.72 -4.75 -3.49
C SER A 141 16.87 -3.84 -3.06
N THR A 142 18.11 -4.28 -3.30
CA THR A 142 19.33 -3.49 -3.13
C THR A 142 19.79 -2.81 -4.41
N ASN A 143 19.20 -3.21 -5.53
CA ASN A 143 19.57 -2.79 -6.86
C ASN A 143 18.38 -2.10 -7.54
N MET A 144 18.62 -0.97 -8.21
CA MET A 144 17.58 -0.17 -8.86
C MET A 144 16.88 -0.92 -10.01
N VAL A 145 17.58 -1.78 -10.73
CA VAL A 145 17.00 -2.57 -11.83
C VAL A 145 16.07 -3.65 -11.28
N SER A 146 16.49 -4.36 -10.23
CA SER A 146 15.61 -5.35 -9.56
C SER A 146 14.38 -4.68 -8.96
N MET A 147 14.53 -3.51 -8.33
CA MET A 147 13.41 -2.73 -7.83
C MET A 147 12.43 -2.35 -8.95
N TYR A 148 12.94 -1.92 -10.11
CA TYR A 148 12.12 -1.62 -11.29
C TYR A 148 11.37 -2.85 -11.81
N LEU A 149 12.03 -4.00 -11.92
CA LEU A 149 11.39 -5.23 -12.37
C LEU A 149 10.29 -5.72 -11.42
N PHE A 150 10.52 -5.65 -10.11
CA PHE A 150 9.48 -5.95 -9.13
C PHE A 150 8.33 -4.95 -9.20
N LEU A 151 8.60 -3.68 -9.50
CA LEU A 151 7.58 -2.67 -9.69
C LEU A 151 6.68 -2.95 -10.93
N GLU A 152 7.27 -3.44 -12.03
CA GLU A 152 6.52 -3.91 -13.20
C GLU A 152 5.78 -5.24 -12.90
N LEU A 153 6.37 -6.09 -12.06
CA LEU A 153 5.71 -7.31 -11.59
C LEU A 153 4.49 -7.02 -10.69
N VAL A 154 4.40 -5.83 -10.09
CA VAL A 154 3.17 -5.33 -9.44
C VAL A 154 2.15 -4.87 -10.48
N LEU A 155 2.59 -4.12 -11.50
CA LEU A 155 1.71 -3.45 -12.45
C LEU A 155 0.97 -4.44 -13.36
N ILE A 156 1.68 -5.42 -13.93
CA ILE A 156 1.10 -6.37 -14.90
C ILE A 156 0.00 -7.24 -14.27
N PRO A 157 0.20 -7.93 -13.14
CA PRO A 157 -0.87 -8.67 -12.47
C PRO A 157 -2.06 -7.79 -12.10
N SER A 158 -1.81 -6.59 -11.59
CA SER A 158 -2.84 -5.64 -11.21
C SER A 158 -3.72 -5.21 -12.41
N TYR A 159 -3.11 -4.98 -13.58
CA TYR A 159 -3.85 -4.73 -14.83
C TYR A 159 -4.84 -5.88 -15.12
N PHE A 160 -4.36 -7.13 -15.11
CA PHE A 160 -5.23 -8.29 -15.36
C PHE A 160 -6.30 -8.47 -14.29
N MET A 161 -6.02 -8.08 -13.04
CA MET A 161 -7.03 -8.14 -11.98
C MET A 161 -8.16 -7.14 -12.19
N ILE A 162 -7.90 -5.95 -12.73
CA ILE A 162 -8.96 -5.03 -13.15
C ILE A 162 -9.70 -5.61 -14.35
N ASP A 163 -8.97 -5.98 -15.39
CA ASP A 163 -9.51 -6.36 -16.70
C ASP A 163 -10.44 -7.57 -16.63
N LEU A 164 -10.02 -8.63 -15.88
CA LEU A 164 -10.77 -9.87 -15.78
C LEU A 164 -11.85 -9.87 -14.68
N TYR A 165 -11.60 -9.22 -13.53
CA TYR A 165 -12.49 -9.32 -12.36
C TYR A 165 -13.12 -8.00 -11.94
N GLY A 166 -12.83 -6.91 -12.63
CA GLY A 166 -13.36 -5.57 -12.39
C GLY A 166 -14.86 -5.43 -12.65
N TYR A 167 -15.38 -4.23 -12.44
CA TYR A 167 -16.80 -3.92 -12.57
C TYR A 167 -17.19 -3.56 -14.03
N GLN A 168 -17.96 -2.48 -14.25
CA GLN A 168 -18.56 -2.21 -15.54
C GLN A 168 -17.58 -1.74 -16.62
N ASP A 169 -16.74 -0.76 -16.29
CA ASP A 169 -15.80 -0.13 -17.25
C ASP A 169 -14.38 -0.73 -17.18
N ARG A 170 -14.26 -1.97 -16.71
CA ARG A 170 -13.01 -2.62 -16.35
C ARG A 170 -11.93 -2.56 -17.42
N HIS A 171 -12.25 -2.83 -18.70
CA HIS A 171 -11.26 -2.86 -19.78
C HIS A 171 -10.64 -1.49 -20.05
N ARG A 172 -11.46 -0.45 -20.13
CA ARG A 172 -11.01 0.94 -20.33
C ARG A 172 -10.18 1.42 -19.14
N ILE A 173 -10.65 1.13 -17.92
CA ILE A 173 -9.98 1.55 -16.69
C ILE A 173 -8.69 0.79 -16.47
N ALA A 174 -8.62 -0.50 -16.79
CA ALA A 174 -7.37 -1.28 -16.74
C ALA A 174 -6.29 -0.66 -17.64
N MET A 175 -6.64 -0.29 -18.87
CA MET A 175 -5.71 0.36 -19.79
C MET A 175 -5.28 1.74 -19.28
N MET A 176 -6.20 2.56 -18.77
CA MET A 176 -5.88 3.86 -18.17
C MET A 176 -4.94 3.69 -16.96
N TYR A 177 -5.21 2.73 -16.07
CA TYR A 177 -4.37 2.40 -14.92
C TYR A 177 -2.96 2.02 -15.38
N PHE A 178 -2.86 1.13 -16.38
CA PHE A 178 -1.58 0.68 -16.93
C PHE A 178 -0.76 1.84 -17.49
N ILE A 179 -1.35 2.67 -18.36
CA ILE A 179 -0.66 3.81 -19.01
C ILE A 179 -0.11 4.79 -17.96
N TRP A 180 -0.93 5.20 -16.97
CA TRP A 180 -0.49 6.14 -15.94
C TRP A 180 0.65 5.59 -15.10
N ASN A 181 0.54 4.33 -14.66
CA ASN A 181 1.55 3.72 -13.81
C ASN A 181 2.83 3.41 -14.59
N HIS A 182 2.71 3.03 -15.87
CA HIS A 182 3.86 2.78 -16.73
C HIS A 182 4.60 4.08 -17.09
N LEU A 183 3.88 5.20 -17.25
CA LEU A 183 4.51 6.52 -17.40
C LEU A 183 5.40 6.86 -16.20
N GLY A 184 4.90 6.64 -14.97
CA GLY A 184 5.71 6.81 -13.76
C GLY A 184 6.92 5.88 -13.72
N ALA A 185 6.74 4.60 -14.13
CA ALA A 185 7.82 3.65 -14.22
C ALA A 185 8.88 4.04 -15.28
N ALA A 186 8.47 4.56 -16.43
CA ALA A 186 9.38 5.02 -17.47
C ALA A 186 10.26 6.19 -17.01
N LEU A 187 9.70 7.13 -16.25
CA LEU A 187 10.49 8.22 -15.65
C LEU A 187 11.46 7.70 -14.58
N PHE A 188 11.03 6.74 -13.76
CA PHE A 188 11.92 6.07 -12.82
C PHE A 188 13.06 5.36 -13.55
N LEU A 189 12.77 4.62 -14.64
CA LEU A 189 13.79 3.98 -15.46
C LEU A 189 14.76 5.00 -16.08
N ALA A 190 14.26 6.13 -16.57
CA ALA A 190 15.12 7.21 -17.06
C ALA A 190 16.06 7.74 -15.98
N GLY A 191 15.55 7.89 -14.74
CA GLY A 191 16.37 8.23 -13.58
C GLY A 191 17.45 7.19 -13.27
N ILE A 192 17.12 5.88 -13.35
CA ILE A 192 18.09 4.77 -13.18
C ILE A 192 19.19 4.82 -14.23
N VAL A 193 18.84 5.01 -15.51
CA VAL A 193 19.81 5.11 -16.61
C VAL A 193 20.72 6.30 -16.43
N LEU A 194 20.16 7.46 -16.07
CA LEU A 194 20.95 8.65 -15.79
C LEU A 194 21.90 8.45 -14.60
N ALA A 195 21.42 7.79 -13.54
CA ALA A 195 22.23 7.44 -12.38
C ALA A 195 23.41 6.55 -12.75
N TYR A 196 23.19 5.50 -13.55
CA TYR A 196 24.21 4.58 -14.01
C TYR A 196 25.38 5.30 -14.70
N PHE A 197 25.10 6.25 -15.60
CA PHE A 197 26.16 7.00 -16.29
C PHE A 197 26.91 7.99 -15.40
N ASN A 198 26.36 8.35 -14.25
CA ASN A 198 26.94 9.38 -13.36
C ASN A 198 27.49 8.82 -12.03
N ASN A 199 27.34 7.53 -11.74
CA ASN A 199 27.83 6.89 -10.51
C ASN A 199 28.97 5.89 -10.72
N GLY A 200 29.58 5.88 -11.91
CA GLY A 200 30.65 4.93 -12.24
C GLY A 200 30.16 3.59 -12.83
N GLY A 201 28.94 3.54 -13.35
CA GLY A 201 28.40 2.35 -14.04
C GLY A 201 27.85 1.27 -13.08
N SER A 202 27.24 1.69 -11.99
CA SER A 202 26.60 0.81 -11.01
C SER A 202 25.07 0.97 -10.98
N PHE A 203 24.35 -0.12 -10.75
CA PHE A 203 22.93 -0.12 -10.51
C PHE A 203 22.58 -0.27 -9.01
N GLU A 204 23.56 -0.44 -8.14
CA GLU A 204 23.35 -0.56 -6.70
C GLU A 204 22.78 0.73 -6.09
N ILE A 205 21.81 0.61 -5.22
CA ILE A 205 21.12 1.77 -4.61
C ILE A 205 22.10 2.61 -3.81
N VAL A 206 23.02 1.99 -3.09
CA VAL A 206 24.03 2.70 -2.28
C VAL A 206 24.99 3.54 -3.12
N ASP A 207 25.19 3.20 -4.38
CA ASP A 207 26.09 3.93 -5.27
C ASP A 207 25.48 5.21 -5.85
N LEU A 208 24.20 5.48 -5.57
CA LEU A 208 23.60 6.80 -5.81
C LEU A 208 24.34 7.91 -5.07
N ALA A 209 24.90 7.61 -3.89
CA ALA A 209 25.69 8.57 -3.11
C ALA A 209 26.97 9.05 -3.81
N ARG A 210 27.42 8.38 -4.89
CA ARG A 210 28.60 8.77 -5.68
C ARG A 210 28.31 9.79 -6.78
N ILE A 211 27.04 10.11 -7.02
CA ILE A 211 26.64 11.02 -8.09
C ILE A 211 27.02 12.46 -7.73
N GLN A 212 27.65 13.17 -8.67
CA GLN A 212 28.01 14.57 -8.48
C GLN A 212 26.77 15.48 -8.45
N GLU A 213 26.82 16.58 -7.70
CA GLU A 213 25.68 17.48 -7.42
C GLU A 213 24.92 17.93 -8.67
N GLY A 214 25.59 18.28 -9.76
CA GLY A 214 24.93 18.74 -10.99
C GLY A 214 24.03 17.68 -11.64
N SER A 215 24.47 16.43 -11.66
CA SER A 215 23.69 15.30 -12.19
C SER A 215 22.70 14.77 -11.16
N ALA A 216 23.00 14.87 -9.87
CA ALA A 216 22.16 14.41 -8.77
C ALA A 216 20.78 15.05 -8.80
N PHE A 217 20.70 16.36 -9.15
CA PHE A 217 19.41 17.06 -9.30
C PHE A 217 18.46 16.37 -10.30
N TRP A 218 18.96 16.05 -11.49
CA TRP A 218 18.12 15.44 -12.52
C TRP A 218 17.78 13.99 -12.22
N VAL A 219 18.71 13.22 -11.62
CA VAL A 219 18.43 11.86 -11.14
C VAL A 219 17.35 11.91 -10.07
N CYS A 220 17.49 12.77 -9.07
CA CYS A 220 16.52 12.95 -8.00
C CYS A 220 15.15 13.38 -8.57
N PHE A 221 15.13 14.36 -9.47
CA PHE A 221 13.89 14.85 -10.10
C PHE A 221 13.15 13.75 -10.86
N LEU A 222 13.84 12.97 -11.72
CA LEU A 222 13.22 11.92 -12.53
C LEU A 222 12.67 10.78 -11.66
N ILE A 223 13.44 10.32 -10.68
CA ILE A 223 13.02 9.28 -9.74
C ILE A 223 11.82 9.79 -8.92
N LEU A 224 11.92 10.98 -8.34
CA LEU A 224 10.86 11.59 -7.54
C LEU A 224 9.57 11.75 -8.35
N LEU A 225 9.65 12.33 -9.55
CA LEU A 225 8.48 12.55 -10.41
C LEU A 225 7.83 11.22 -10.81
N GLY A 226 8.64 10.21 -11.14
CA GLY A 226 8.15 8.88 -11.46
C GLY A 226 7.32 8.26 -10.32
N TRP A 227 7.80 8.36 -9.09
CA TRP A 227 7.08 7.89 -7.93
C TRP A 227 5.85 8.75 -7.58
N LEU A 228 5.92 10.08 -7.70
CA LEU A 228 4.78 10.97 -7.43
C LEU A 228 3.59 10.72 -8.38
N ILE A 229 3.85 10.34 -9.64
CA ILE A 229 2.79 9.91 -10.58
C ILE A 229 2.11 8.64 -10.06
N LYS A 230 2.88 7.64 -9.62
CA LYS A 230 2.35 6.39 -9.04
C LYS A 230 1.63 6.63 -7.72
N MET A 231 2.06 7.61 -6.95
CA MET A 231 1.45 8.01 -5.68
C MET A 231 0.17 8.84 -5.86
N ALA A 232 -0.20 9.15 -7.10
CA ALA A 232 -1.42 9.89 -7.42
C ALA A 232 -1.54 11.24 -6.69
N VAL A 233 -0.46 12.00 -6.59
CA VAL A 233 -0.50 13.36 -6.03
C VAL A 233 -1.31 14.30 -6.92
N PHE A 234 -1.71 15.45 -6.39
CA PHE A 234 -2.48 16.44 -7.14
C PHE A 234 -1.84 16.74 -8.52
N GLY A 235 -2.66 16.72 -9.57
CA GLY A 235 -2.23 16.79 -10.96
C GLY A 235 -2.07 15.40 -11.62
N PHE A 236 -1.62 14.39 -10.89
CA PHE A 236 -1.44 13.01 -11.38
C PHE A 236 -2.44 12.00 -10.79
N HIS A 237 -3.42 12.47 -10.03
CA HIS A 237 -4.37 11.63 -9.27
C HIS A 237 -5.53 11.07 -10.09
N VAL A 238 -5.76 11.53 -11.31
CA VAL A 238 -6.98 11.26 -12.10
C VAL A 238 -7.27 9.77 -12.28
N TRP A 239 -6.25 8.94 -12.41
CA TRP A 239 -6.40 7.51 -12.61
C TRP A 239 -6.89 6.76 -11.35
N LEU A 240 -6.55 7.26 -10.15
CA LEU A 240 -6.74 6.51 -8.89
C LEU A 240 -8.21 6.27 -8.52
N PRO A 241 -9.11 7.27 -8.52
CA PRO A 241 -10.53 7.04 -8.19
C PRO A 241 -11.22 6.07 -9.14
N HIS A 242 -10.82 6.07 -10.41
CA HIS A 242 -11.35 5.15 -11.41
C HIS A 242 -10.80 3.73 -11.21
N ALA A 243 -9.48 3.58 -11.08
CA ALA A 243 -8.85 2.29 -10.91
C ALA A 243 -9.35 1.59 -9.64
N HIS A 244 -9.33 2.25 -8.48
CA HIS A 244 -9.84 1.67 -7.24
C HIS A 244 -11.35 1.41 -7.27
N GLY A 245 -12.11 2.24 -8.00
CA GLY A 245 -13.53 2.02 -8.24
C GLY A 245 -13.79 0.70 -8.97
N GLU A 246 -12.97 0.36 -9.96
CA GLU A 246 -13.14 -0.81 -10.81
C GLU A 246 -12.41 -2.07 -10.33
N HIS A 247 -11.33 -1.96 -9.56
CA HIS A 247 -10.69 -3.16 -8.99
C HIS A 247 -11.64 -4.00 -8.14
N PRO A 248 -11.51 -5.34 -8.14
CA PRO A 248 -12.07 -6.17 -7.09
C PRO A 248 -11.68 -5.60 -5.71
N THR A 249 -12.61 -5.60 -4.77
CA THR A 249 -12.40 -4.87 -3.51
C THR A 249 -11.23 -5.39 -2.69
N SER A 250 -10.97 -6.70 -2.76
CA SER A 250 -9.79 -7.33 -2.17
C SER A 250 -8.47 -6.77 -2.71
N ILE A 251 -8.44 -6.43 -4.01
CA ILE A 251 -7.26 -5.81 -4.63
C ILE A 251 -7.24 -4.31 -4.38
N ALA A 252 -8.39 -3.62 -4.43
CA ALA A 252 -8.46 -2.20 -4.08
C ALA A 252 -7.89 -1.92 -2.69
N ALA A 253 -8.10 -2.85 -1.73
CA ALA A 253 -7.53 -2.79 -0.40
C ALA A 253 -5.99 -2.78 -0.41
N ILE A 254 -5.37 -3.57 -1.30
CA ILE A 254 -3.91 -3.69 -1.39
C ILE A 254 -3.32 -2.60 -2.30
N ILE A 255 -4.06 -2.11 -3.29
CA ILE A 255 -3.55 -1.04 -4.18
C ILE A 255 -3.30 0.25 -3.40
N ALA A 256 -4.04 0.52 -2.33
CA ALA A 256 -3.72 1.61 -1.41
C ALA A 256 -2.28 1.48 -0.84
N THR A 257 -1.80 0.25 -0.66
CA THR A 257 -0.40 -0.06 -0.28
C THR A 257 0.58 0.32 -1.39
N ILE A 258 0.28 -0.01 -2.66
CA ILE A 258 1.14 0.32 -3.80
C ILE A 258 1.29 1.83 -3.97
N VAL A 259 0.18 2.56 -3.87
CA VAL A 259 0.18 4.02 -3.96
C VAL A 259 1.10 4.62 -2.91
N GLY A 260 1.09 4.07 -1.69
CA GLY A 260 1.97 4.51 -0.62
C GLY A 260 3.42 3.99 -0.69
N LEU A 261 3.71 2.94 -1.48
CA LEU A 261 5.06 2.35 -1.60
C LEU A 261 6.09 3.37 -2.13
N GLY A 262 5.64 4.40 -2.84
CA GLY A 262 6.48 5.52 -3.26
C GLY A 262 7.10 6.28 -2.07
N ASN A 263 6.44 6.35 -0.91
CA ASN A 263 7.01 6.95 0.29
C ASN A 263 8.26 6.18 0.75
N TYR A 264 8.16 4.84 0.79
CA TYR A 264 9.31 3.98 1.06
C TYR A 264 10.42 4.17 0.03
N ALA A 265 10.09 4.16 -1.26
CA ALA A 265 11.06 4.26 -2.35
C ALA A 265 11.77 5.62 -2.36
N ILE A 266 11.07 6.73 -2.09
CA ILE A 266 11.66 8.07 -1.98
C ILE A 266 12.69 8.08 -0.84
N VAL A 267 12.36 7.54 0.32
CA VAL A 267 13.30 7.45 1.44
C VAL A 267 14.48 6.57 1.07
N ARG A 268 14.24 5.34 0.59
CA ARG A 268 15.28 4.37 0.25
C ARG A 268 16.24 4.86 -0.85
N LEU A 269 15.74 5.53 -1.88
CA LEU A 269 16.55 5.94 -3.02
C LEU A 269 17.15 7.34 -2.83
N LEU A 270 16.34 8.30 -2.40
CA LEU A 270 16.69 9.71 -2.46
C LEU A 270 17.14 10.25 -1.10
N VAL A 271 16.36 10.01 -0.05
CA VAL A 271 16.69 10.53 1.26
C VAL A 271 17.99 9.90 1.81
N THR A 272 18.12 8.56 1.74
CA THR A 272 19.31 7.87 2.27
C THR A 272 20.58 8.10 1.45
N ASN A 273 20.50 8.40 0.15
CA ASN A 273 21.66 8.46 -0.72
C ASN A 273 21.94 9.86 -1.31
N LEU A 274 20.91 10.69 -1.47
CA LEU A 274 21.00 12.01 -2.12
C LEU A 274 20.36 13.11 -1.23
N PHE A 275 20.55 13.05 0.07
CA PHE A 275 19.86 13.90 1.05
C PHE A 275 19.96 15.40 0.73
N ASN A 276 21.17 15.92 0.48
CA ASN A 276 21.38 17.34 0.19
C ASN A 276 20.63 17.76 -1.08
N THR A 277 20.60 16.92 -2.10
CA THR A 277 19.85 17.18 -3.34
C THR A 277 18.35 17.08 -3.09
N PHE A 278 17.90 16.05 -2.34
CA PHE A 278 16.48 15.88 -1.99
C PHE A 278 15.95 17.07 -1.19
N GLN A 279 16.76 17.62 -0.27
CA GLN A 279 16.39 18.79 0.53
C GLN A 279 16.05 20.02 -0.32
N MET A 280 16.59 20.15 -1.54
CA MET A 280 16.21 21.23 -2.47
C MET A 280 14.74 21.14 -2.90
N PHE A 281 14.15 19.95 -2.86
CA PHE A 281 12.73 19.70 -3.18
C PHE A 281 11.82 19.79 -1.95
N SER A 282 12.35 19.93 -0.72
CA SER A 282 11.60 19.91 0.54
C SER A 282 10.41 20.86 0.51
N LEU A 283 10.62 22.16 0.38
CA LEU A 283 9.53 23.15 0.41
C LEU A 283 8.52 22.99 -0.73
N PRO A 284 8.92 22.82 -2.00
CA PRO A 284 7.99 22.51 -3.09
C PRO A 284 7.14 21.26 -2.82
N LEU A 285 7.74 20.19 -2.27
CA LEU A 285 7.01 18.96 -1.94
C LEU A 285 6.06 19.13 -0.77
N MET A 286 6.44 19.87 0.27
CA MET A 286 5.56 20.16 1.40
C MET A 286 4.32 20.93 0.92
N ILE A 287 4.49 21.96 0.07
CA ILE A 287 3.37 22.70 -0.51
C ILE A 287 2.51 21.78 -1.37
N TRP A 288 3.12 20.94 -2.22
CA TRP A 288 2.38 20.02 -3.08
C TRP A 288 1.62 18.96 -2.28
N ALA A 289 2.22 18.46 -1.19
CA ALA A 289 1.56 17.55 -0.25
C ALA A 289 0.34 18.20 0.40
N LEU A 290 0.46 19.44 0.92
CA LEU A 290 -0.68 20.16 1.51
C LEU A 290 -1.82 20.37 0.51
N VAL A 291 -1.51 20.81 -0.72
CA VAL A 291 -2.52 20.93 -1.79
C VAL A 291 -3.19 19.59 -2.05
N THR A 292 -2.42 18.51 -2.11
CA THR A 292 -2.94 17.15 -2.34
C THR A 292 -3.82 16.69 -1.18
N MET A 293 -3.43 16.97 0.09
CA MET A 293 -4.20 16.63 1.28
C MET A 293 -5.58 17.29 1.27
N VAL A 294 -5.60 18.61 1.11
CA VAL A 294 -6.84 19.42 1.17
C VAL A 294 -7.73 19.12 -0.03
N TYR A 295 -7.17 19.12 -1.24
CA TYR A 295 -7.92 18.78 -2.45
C TYR A 295 -8.51 17.39 -2.40
N GLY A 296 -7.70 16.39 -2.02
CA GLY A 296 -8.14 15.00 -1.88
C GLY A 296 -9.25 14.82 -0.83
N ALA A 297 -9.21 15.60 0.27
CA ALA A 297 -10.26 15.60 1.28
C ALA A 297 -11.60 16.13 0.71
N PHE A 298 -11.60 17.26 0.01
CA PHE A 298 -12.80 17.78 -0.63
C PHE A 298 -13.32 16.86 -1.73
N LEU A 299 -12.42 16.28 -2.54
CA LEU A 299 -12.80 15.31 -3.56
C LEU A 299 -13.49 14.08 -2.92
N THR A 300 -13.03 13.66 -1.74
CA THR A 300 -13.61 12.55 -0.98
C THR A 300 -15.01 12.89 -0.49
N LEU A 301 -15.20 14.08 0.08
CA LEU A 301 -16.51 14.55 0.56
C LEU A 301 -17.57 14.64 -0.55
N ALA A 302 -17.13 14.84 -1.78
CA ALA A 302 -18.02 14.93 -2.95
C ALA A 302 -18.50 13.55 -3.48
N GLN A 303 -18.04 12.43 -2.90
CA GLN A 303 -18.37 11.09 -3.40
C GLN A 303 -19.58 10.50 -2.71
N ASP A 304 -20.51 9.94 -3.50
CA ASP A 304 -21.64 9.15 -3.02
C ASP A 304 -21.40 7.63 -3.11
N ASP A 305 -20.44 7.20 -3.93
CA ASP A 305 -20.00 5.80 -4.06
C ASP A 305 -18.97 5.46 -2.99
N ILE A 306 -19.26 4.45 -2.13
CA ILE A 306 -18.40 4.08 -1.02
C ILE A 306 -16.99 3.66 -1.45
N LYS A 307 -16.81 2.99 -2.59
CA LYS A 307 -15.49 2.62 -3.10
C LYS A 307 -14.73 3.82 -3.63
N ARG A 308 -15.40 4.70 -4.38
CA ARG A 308 -14.78 5.95 -4.86
C ARG A 308 -14.43 6.89 -3.72
N LEU A 309 -15.24 6.94 -2.67
CA LEU A 309 -14.92 7.71 -1.47
C LEU A 309 -13.59 7.25 -0.86
N TYR A 310 -13.43 5.93 -0.63
CA TYR A 310 -12.16 5.43 -0.08
C TYR A 310 -10.99 5.57 -1.07
N ALA A 311 -11.24 5.55 -2.37
CA ALA A 311 -10.23 5.82 -3.38
C ALA A 311 -9.74 7.29 -3.32
N CYS A 312 -10.66 8.25 -3.34
CA CYS A 312 -10.33 9.68 -3.25
C CYS A 312 -9.63 10.00 -1.92
N SER A 313 -10.08 9.38 -0.82
CA SER A 313 -9.41 9.56 0.47
C SER A 313 -7.98 8.99 0.50
N THR A 314 -7.60 8.06 -0.39
CA THR A 314 -6.21 7.60 -0.53
C THR A 314 -5.30 8.72 -1.07
N ILE A 315 -5.81 9.58 -1.95
CA ILE A 315 -5.07 10.74 -2.47
C ILE A 315 -4.69 11.67 -1.31
N SER A 316 -5.68 12.05 -0.49
CA SER A 316 -5.45 12.89 0.68
C SER A 316 -4.49 12.24 1.69
N GLN A 317 -4.75 11.00 2.06
CA GLN A 317 -4.02 10.28 3.11
C GLN A 317 -2.57 9.99 2.74
N ASN A 318 -2.29 9.63 1.48
CA ASN A 318 -0.92 9.37 1.04
C ASN A 318 -0.04 10.62 1.12
N ALA A 319 -0.63 11.80 0.92
CA ALA A 319 0.07 13.07 0.99
C ALA A 319 0.56 13.43 2.40
N TYR A 320 -0.03 12.87 3.48
CA TYR A 320 0.52 13.01 4.83
C TYR A 320 1.93 12.43 4.92
N SER A 321 2.12 11.20 4.45
CA SER A 321 3.44 10.58 4.43
C SER A 321 4.45 11.40 3.62
N VAL A 322 4.03 11.90 2.44
CA VAL A 322 4.86 12.79 1.62
C VAL A 322 5.24 14.04 2.41
N LEU A 323 4.28 14.65 3.12
CA LEU A 323 4.52 15.85 3.92
C LEU A 323 5.56 15.60 5.02
N GLY A 324 5.43 14.48 5.76
CA GLY A 324 6.40 14.09 6.77
C GLY A 324 7.80 13.88 6.20
N ILE A 325 7.92 13.16 5.09
CA ILE A 325 9.21 12.90 4.43
C ILE A 325 9.81 14.20 3.87
N ALA A 326 8.98 15.05 3.26
CA ALA A 326 9.41 16.32 2.68
C ALA A 326 9.90 17.34 3.73
N SER A 327 9.55 17.16 5.00
CA SER A 327 10.09 18.01 6.08
C SER A 327 11.61 17.91 6.23
N CYS A 328 12.21 16.81 5.79
CA CYS A 328 13.64 16.50 5.93
C CYS A 328 14.12 16.53 7.39
N THR A 329 13.23 16.41 8.36
CA THR A 329 13.58 16.26 9.78
C THR A 329 13.51 14.78 10.18
N ALA A 330 14.31 14.36 11.16
CA ALA A 330 14.36 12.95 11.57
C ALA A 330 12.97 12.45 12.03
N LEU A 331 12.28 13.21 12.89
CA LEU A 331 10.94 12.83 13.35
C LEU A 331 9.89 12.90 12.25
N GLY A 332 9.97 13.88 11.35
CA GLY A 332 9.05 13.99 10.22
C GLY A 332 9.16 12.81 9.26
N MET A 333 10.38 12.37 8.95
CA MET A 333 10.64 11.22 8.07
C MET A 333 10.18 9.89 8.71
N VAL A 334 10.56 9.64 9.96
CA VAL A 334 10.14 8.45 10.72
C VAL A 334 8.61 8.44 10.87
N GLY A 335 8.00 9.57 11.25
CA GLY A 335 6.55 9.72 11.37
C GLY A 335 5.85 9.53 10.03
N GLY A 336 6.41 10.04 8.91
CA GLY A 336 5.89 9.86 7.56
C GLY A 336 5.86 8.41 7.12
N ILE A 337 6.92 7.63 7.36
CA ILE A 337 6.95 6.18 7.08
C ILE A 337 6.00 5.42 8.01
N PHE A 338 5.96 5.77 9.29
CA PHE A 338 5.01 5.14 10.22
C PHE A 338 3.57 5.44 9.84
N TYR A 339 3.30 6.67 9.36
CA TYR A 339 1.98 7.03 8.83
C TYR A 339 1.62 6.18 7.59
N PHE A 340 2.56 5.97 6.67
CA PHE A 340 2.37 5.07 5.54
C PHE A 340 1.98 3.66 5.99
N ILE A 341 2.70 3.09 6.96
CA ILE A 341 2.41 1.76 7.53
C ILE A 341 1.00 1.72 8.14
N SER A 342 0.64 2.74 8.92
CA SER A 342 -0.68 2.85 9.53
C SER A 342 -1.80 3.02 8.51
N HIS A 343 -1.56 3.87 7.49
CA HIS A 343 -2.47 4.11 6.38
C HIS A 343 -2.79 2.82 5.60
N MET A 344 -1.77 1.97 5.31
CA MET A 344 -1.98 0.69 4.66
C MET A 344 -3.00 -0.18 5.41
N ILE A 345 -2.86 -0.28 6.74
CA ILE A 345 -3.75 -1.08 7.59
C ILE A 345 -5.18 -0.51 7.55
N GLY A 346 -5.32 0.80 7.79
CA GLY A 346 -6.63 1.46 7.82
C GLY A 346 -7.37 1.36 6.48
N LYS A 347 -6.66 1.55 5.38
CA LYS A 347 -7.23 1.44 4.02
C LYS A 347 -7.62 0.02 3.67
N CYS A 348 -6.81 -0.97 4.03
CA CYS A 348 -7.15 -2.36 3.82
C CYS A 348 -8.47 -2.72 4.51
N ILE A 349 -8.63 -2.31 5.76
CA ILE A 349 -9.87 -2.54 6.51
C ILE A 349 -11.05 -1.84 5.82
N LEU A 350 -10.95 -0.55 5.49
CA LEU A 350 -12.06 0.23 4.93
C LEU A 350 -12.48 -0.22 3.53
N PHE A 351 -11.54 -0.55 2.64
CA PHE A 351 -11.88 -1.12 1.35
C PHE A 351 -12.51 -2.51 1.48
N SER A 352 -12.01 -3.33 2.40
CA SER A 352 -12.60 -4.65 2.68
C SER A 352 -14.02 -4.51 3.23
N VAL A 353 -14.25 -3.56 4.12
CA VAL A 353 -15.61 -3.19 4.60
C VAL A 353 -16.51 -2.78 3.43
N ALA A 354 -16.04 -1.92 2.52
CA ALA A 354 -16.81 -1.57 1.33
C ALA A 354 -17.16 -2.81 0.48
N GLY A 355 -16.25 -3.78 0.37
CA GLY A 355 -16.51 -5.03 -0.31
C GLY A 355 -17.55 -5.89 0.37
N ILE A 356 -17.57 -5.96 1.71
CA ILE A 356 -18.62 -6.65 2.46
C ILE A 356 -19.98 -5.96 2.27
N VAL A 357 -20.00 -4.61 2.31
CA VAL A 357 -21.22 -3.83 2.03
C VAL A 357 -21.75 -4.17 0.64
N VAL A 358 -20.90 -4.15 -0.38
CA VAL A 358 -21.30 -4.51 -1.76
C VAL A 358 -21.72 -5.98 -1.86
N TYR A 359 -21.09 -6.89 -1.14
CA TYR A 359 -21.47 -8.31 -1.10
C TYR A 359 -22.89 -8.51 -0.53
N LEU A 360 -23.23 -7.75 0.53
CA LEU A 360 -24.53 -7.87 1.21
C LEU A 360 -25.68 -7.19 0.47
N SER A 361 -25.42 -6.03 -0.15
CA SER A 361 -26.45 -5.16 -0.73
C SER A 361 -26.45 -5.11 -2.25
N GLU A 362 -25.37 -5.57 -2.90
CA GLU A 362 -25.10 -5.41 -4.35
C GLU A 362 -25.08 -3.95 -4.81
N MET A 363 -24.95 -3.01 -3.85
CA MET A 363 -25.01 -1.55 -4.04
C MET A 363 -23.72 -0.88 -3.61
N ARG A 364 -23.38 0.22 -4.28
CA ARG A 364 -22.23 1.07 -3.97
C ARG A 364 -22.67 2.49 -3.56
N ASP A 365 -23.89 2.89 -3.94
CA ASP A 365 -24.44 4.22 -3.63
C ASP A 365 -24.87 4.29 -2.16
N MET A 366 -24.14 5.10 -1.39
CA MET A 366 -24.39 5.31 0.04
C MET A 366 -25.74 6.03 0.31
N LYS A 367 -26.34 6.71 -0.69
CA LYS A 367 -27.65 7.36 -0.53
C LYS A 367 -28.78 6.36 -0.34
N ARG A 368 -28.57 5.14 -0.84
CA ARG A 368 -29.55 4.05 -0.81
C ARG A 368 -29.32 3.05 0.31
N LEU A 369 -28.24 3.23 1.09
CA LEU A 369 -27.83 2.32 2.17
C LEU A 369 -28.03 2.96 3.53
N SER A 370 -28.58 2.19 4.47
CA SER A 370 -28.69 2.54 5.89
C SER A 370 -28.91 1.31 6.76
N GLY A 371 -28.57 1.40 8.04
CA GLY A 371 -28.90 0.41 9.07
C GLY A 371 -28.17 -0.94 8.94
N LEU A 372 -27.09 -1.04 8.13
CA LEU A 372 -26.38 -2.31 7.91
C LEU A 372 -25.76 -2.91 9.18
N ALA A 373 -25.53 -2.13 10.24
CA ALA A 373 -25.03 -2.65 11.51
C ALA A 373 -25.99 -3.70 12.15
N LYS A 374 -27.26 -3.71 11.76
CA LYS A 374 -28.24 -4.69 12.26
C LYS A 374 -27.99 -6.11 11.73
N ILE A 375 -27.42 -6.22 10.52
CA ILE A 375 -27.15 -7.51 9.84
C ILE A 375 -25.66 -7.81 9.74
N ALA A 376 -24.79 -6.79 9.91
CA ALA A 376 -23.35 -6.89 9.79
C ALA A 376 -22.63 -6.07 10.91
N PRO A 377 -22.83 -6.45 12.19
CA PRO A 377 -22.27 -5.70 13.32
C PRO A 377 -20.74 -5.73 13.36
N SER A 378 -20.12 -6.86 13.00
CA SER A 378 -18.65 -6.97 12.99
C SER A 378 -18.03 -6.08 11.89
N THR A 379 -18.69 -5.98 10.74
CA THR A 379 -18.30 -5.08 9.65
C THR A 379 -18.43 -3.61 10.09
N ALA A 380 -19.46 -3.25 10.86
CA ALA A 380 -19.62 -1.90 11.41
C ALA A 380 -18.50 -1.55 12.41
N ILE A 381 -18.11 -2.49 13.28
CA ILE A 381 -16.96 -2.32 14.20
C ILE A 381 -15.67 -2.09 13.39
N LEU A 382 -15.41 -2.91 12.37
CA LEU A 382 -14.23 -2.76 11.51
C LEU A 382 -14.24 -1.42 10.76
N ALA A 383 -15.41 -0.94 10.31
CA ALA A 383 -15.54 0.38 9.68
C ALA A 383 -15.13 1.50 10.65
N ILE A 384 -15.59 1.42 11.91
CA ILE A 384 -15.21 2.38 12.96
C ILE A 384 -13.71 2.32 13.22
N LEU A 385 -13.14 1.13 13.43
CA LEU A 385 -11.71 0.96 13.69
C LEU A 385 -10.85 1.47 12.53
N GLY A 386 -11.20 1.12 11.28
CA GLY A 386 -10.50 1.63 10.11
C GLY A 386 -10.56 3.15 9.97
N SER A 387 -11.70 3.76 10.30
CA SER A 387 -11.86 5.22 10.30
C SER A 387 -11.08 5.89 11.43
N MET A 388 -11.04 5.29 12.62
CA MET A 388 -10.21 5.77 13.73
C MET A 388 -8.71 5.73 13.37
N ILE A 389 -8.25 4.69 12.64
CA ILE A 389 -6.85 4.62 12.20
C ILE A 389 -6.52 5.83 11.32
N LEU A 390 -7.35 6.10 10.30
CA LEU A 390 -7.08 7.19 9.35
C LEU A 390 -7.27 8.59 9.94
N SER A 391 -8.11 8.71 10.96
CA SER A 391 -8.41 9.99 11.64
C SER A 391 -7.53 10.23 12.85
N ALA A 392 -6.45 9.47 13.00
CA ALA A 392 -5.48 9.60 14.10
C ALA A 392 -6.13 9.59 15.51
N ILE A 393 -7.09 8.67 15.73
CA ILE A 393 -7.77 8.56 17.03
C ILE A 393 -7.09 7.50 17.90
N PRO A 394 -6.64 7.84 19.12
CA PRO A 394 -6.11 6.85 20.06
C PRO A 394 -7.12 5.73 20.37
N PRO A 395 -6.69 4.49 20.65
CA PRO A 395 -5.30 4.02 20.83
C PRO A 395 -4.67 3.41 19.56
N LEU A 396 -5.10 3.81 18.38
CA LEU A 396 -4.67 3.20 17.12
C LEU A 396 -3.38 3.85 16.55
N SER A 397 -2.67 3.10 15.69
CA SER A 397 -1.37 3.47 15.14
C SER A 397 -1.33 4.82 14.43
N GLY A 398 -2.45 5.23 13.80
CA GLY A 398 -2.54 6.51 13.09
C GLY A 398 -2.26 7.72 13.98
N PHE A 399 -2.69 7.66 15.26
CA PHE A 399 -2.43 8.74 16.20
C PHE A 399 -0.94 8.93 16.46
N GLN A 400 -0.23 7.86 16.79
CA GLN A 400 1.21 7.95 17.06
C GLN A 400 2.00 8.41 15.83
N ALA A 401 1.65 7.87 14.67
CA ALA A 401 2.31 8.21 13.41
C ALA A 401 2.13 9.69 13.07
N GLU A 402 0.91 10.20 13.17
CA GLU A 402 0.57 11.58 12.86
C GLU A 402 1.19 12.55 13.88
N LEU A 403 1.14 12.21 15.16
CA LEU A 403 1.75 13.00 16.22
C LEU A 403 3.25 13.21 16.00
N ILE A 404 3.98 12.11 15.75
CA ILE A 404 5.44 12.15 15.53
C ILE A 404 5.76 12.94 14.26
N MET A 405 5.00 12.72 13.19
CA MET A 405 5.15 13.43 11.93
C MET A 405 4.99 14.95 12.10
N PHE A 406 3.92 15.39 12.79
CA PHE A 406 3.71 16.84 13.00
C PHE A 406 4.74 17.46 13.94
N ILE A 407 5.23 16.74 14.97
CA ILE A 407 6.36 17.22 15.79
C ILE A 407 7.55 17.50 14.88
N GLY A 408 7.92 16.58 13.97
CA GLY A 408 9.01 16.80 13.03
C GLY A 408 8.75 17.94 12.03
N ILE A 409 7.52 18.17 11.62
CA ILE A 409 7.18 19.31 10.76
C ILE A 409 7.37 20.64 11.49
N PHE A 410 7.04 20.71 12.79
CA PHE A 410 7.30 21.91 13.60
C PHE A 410 8.78 22.23 13.75
N GLU A 411 9.68 21.23 13.62
CA GLU A 411 11.14 21.41 13.70
C GLU A 411 11.73 22.08 12.43
N VAL A 412 11.00 22.16 11.30
CA VAL A 412 11.54 22.70 10.02
C VAL A 412 11.99 24.14 10.15
N SER A 413 11.14 25.03 10.59
CA SER A 413 11.41 26.43 10.97
C SER A 413 10.14 27.04 11.59
N ALA A 414 10.32 28.10 12.38
CA ALA A 414 9.18 28.74 13.04
C ALA A 414 8.09 29.23 12.05
N GLU A 415 8.47 29.81 10.92
CA GLU A 415 7.49 30.37 9.96
C GLU A 415 6.87 29.29 9.07
N ILE A 416 7.69 28.44 8.43
CA ILE A 416 7.24 27.42 7.49
C ILE A 416 6.58 26.26 8.25
N GLY A 417 7.23 25.75 9.29
CA GLY A 417 6.77 24.61 10.07
C GLY A 417 5.40 24.86 10.70
N TYR A 418 5.18 26.01 11.35
CA TYR A 418 3.88 26.36 11.93
C TYR A 418 2.79 26.48 10.87
N THR A 419 3.06 27.15 9.75
CA THR A 419 2.06 27.32 8.67
C THR A 419 1.67 25.98 8.08
N VAL A 420 2.65 25.14 7.77
CA VAL A 420 2.43 23.81 7.19
C VAL A 420 1.68 22.89 8.17
N ALA A 421 2.06 22.90 9.45
CA ALA A 421 1.41 22.09 10.46
C ALA A 421 -0.06 22.51 10.68
N ILE A 422 -0.37 23.79 10.76
CA ILE A 422 -1.73 24.30 10.92
C ILE A 422 -2.62 23.85 9.76
N ILE A 423 -2.16 24.00 8.51
CA ILE A 423 -2.91 23.57 7.31
C ILE A 423 -3.05 22.02 7.32
N GLY A 424 -2.00 21.29 7.70
CA GLY A 424 -2.03 19.84 7.80
C GLY A 424 -3.05 19.36 8.86
N LEU A 425 -3.08 19.97 10.04
CA LEU A 425 -4.05 19.66 11.09
C LEU A 425 -5.50 19.99 10.65
N PHE A 426 -5.70 21.05 9.86
CA PHE A 426 -7.01 21.30 9.24
C PHE A 426 -7.40 20.15 8.30
N ALA A 427 -6.49 19.61 7.52
CA ALA A 427 -6.77 18.43 6.67
C ALA A 427 -7.11 17.19 7.53
N THR A 428 -6.51 17.02 8.72
CA THR A 428 -6.89 15.95 9.67
C THR A 428 -8.33 16.11 10.15
N PHE A 429 -8.76 17.34 10.43
CA PHE A 429 -10.18 17.58 10.75
C PHE A 429 -11.11 17.17 9.61
N LEU A 430 -10.76 17.48 8.36
CA LEU A 430 -11.51 17.01 7.18
C LEU A 430 -11.50 15.48 7.08
N THR A 431 -10.40 14.82 7.45
CA THR A 431 -10.30 13.36 7.50
C THR A 431 -11.32 12.76 8.44
N LEU A 432 -11.46 13.31 9.64
CA LEU A 432 -12.48 12.89 10.60
C LEU A 432 -13.89 12.94 9.99
N VAL A 433 -14.21 14.03 9.30
CA VAL A 433 -15.52 14.21 8.68
C VAL A 433 -15.78 13.16 7.60
N TYR A 434 -14.87 12.99 6.62
CA TYR A 434 -15.14 12.11 5.48
C TYR A 434 -15.01 10.62 5.82
N THR A 435 -14.37 10.24 6.94
CA THR A 435 -14.28 8.84 7.37
C THR A 435 -15.50 8.41 8.20
N PHE A 436 -16.00 9.26 9.08
CA PHE A 436 -17.13 8.91 9.96
C PHE A 436 -18.50 9.19 9.36
N TRP A 437 -18.62 10.18 8.45
CA TRP A 437 -19.89 10.46 7.79
C TRP A 437 -20.44 9.24 7.01
N PRO A 438 -19.66 8.50 6.20
CA PRO A 438 -20.12 7.30 5.54
C PRO A 438 -20.57 6.20 6.53
N ILE A 439 -19.88 6.04 7.65
CA ILE A 439 -20.23 5.06 8.67
C ILE A 439 -21.61 5.37 9.23
N LYS A 440 -21.84 6.62 9.64
CA LYS A 440 -23.15 7.06 10.13
C LYS A 440 -24.24 6.74 9.12
N ARG A 441 -23.99 7.01 7.85
CA ARG A 441 -24.98 6.88 6.78
C ARG A 441 -25.27 5.42 6.45
N VAL A 442 -24.24 4.60 6.27
CA VAL A 442 -24.36 3.23 5.78
C VAL A 442 -24.76 2.25 6.90
N PHE A 443 -24.19 2.40 8.09
CA PHE A 443 -24.32 1.40 9.16
C PHE A 443 -25.43 1.70 10.15
N PHE A 444 -25.77 2.98 10.38
CA PHE A 444 -26.74 3.36 11.39
C PHE A 444 -28.09 3.80 10.78
N GLY A 445 -29.15 3.76 11.59
CA GLY A 445 -30.51 4.10 11.19
C GLY A 445 -31.40 2.88 10.95
N GLN A 446 -32.47 3.06 10.16
CA GLN A 446 -33.36 1.97 9.76
C GLN A 446 -32.71 1.17 8.61
N LEU A 447 -32.94 -0.15 8.62
CA LEU A 447 -32.41 -1.02 7.55
C LEU A 447 -33.05 -0.64 6.22
N SER A 448 -32.21 -0.36 5.21
CA SER A 448 -32.67 -0.03 3.86
C SER A 448 -33.31 -1.24 3.16
N LEU A 449 -34.22 -0.98 2.21
CA LEU A 449 -34.91 -2.02 1.45
C LEU A 449 -33.96 -2.82 0.53
N GLU A 450 -32.87 -2.21 0.12
CA GLU A 450 -31.83 -2.81 -0.72
C GLU A 450 -30.95 -3.81 0.07
N ALA A 451 -30.93 -3.70 1.40
CA ALA A 451 -30.22 -4.66 2.23
C ALA A 451 -31.01 -5.95 2.33
N ASN A 452 -30.39 -7.08 1.99
CA ASN A 452 -31.02 -8.38 2.12
C ASN A 452 -30.88 -8.90 3.57
N PRO A 453 -31.96 -8.92 4.38
CA PRO A 453 -31.89 -9.38 5.78
C PRO A 453 -31.50 -10.86 5.93
N GLY A 454 -31.67 -11.67 4.86
CA GLY A 454 -31.28 -13.08 4.85
C GLY A 454 -29.78 -13.33 4.58
N LYS A 455 -29.05 -12.35 4.04
CA LYS A 455 -27.60 -12.44 3.86
C LYS A 455 -26.89 -12.04 5.16
N LYS A 456 -25.98 -12.89 5.62
CA LYS A 456 -25.09 -12.61 6.77
C LYS A 456 -23.69 -12.26 6.26
N GLU A 457 -22.95 -11.49 7.06
CA GLU A 457 -21.55 -11.20 6.78
C GLU A 457 -20.73 -12.51 6.75
N PRO A 458 -19.93 -12.76 5.69
CA PRO A 458 -19.14 -13.99 5.62
C PRO A 458 -17.99 -13.92 6.62
N LEU A 459 -17.95 -14.87 7.58
CA LEU A 459 -16.90 -14.89 8.60
C LEU A 459 -15.48 -14.88 8.01
N MET A 460 -15.28 -15.56 6.87
CA MET A 460 -14.00 -15.62 6.20
C MET A 460 -13.56 -14.26 5.60
N MET A 461 -14.50 -13.32 5.39
CA MET A 461 -14.19 -11.95 4.98
C MET A 461 -13.93 -11.04 6.20
N VAL A 462 -14.58 -11.31 7.31
CA VAL A 462 -14.55 -10.45 8.50
C VAL A 462 -13.39 -10.80 9.44
N THR A 463 -13.25 -12.09 9.79
CA THR A 463 -12.29 -12.54 10.82
C THR A 463 -10.84 -12.13 10.54
N PRO A 464 -10.30 -12.26 9.29
CA PRO A 464 -8.93 -11.87 9.01
C PRO A 464 -8.67 -10.36 9.20
N LEU A 465 -9.68 -9.50 9.02
CA LEU A 465 -9.54 -8.06 9.17
C LEU A 465 -9.32 -7.64 10.63
N PHE A 466 -9.79 -8.44 11.61
CA PHE A 466 -9.51 -8.19 13.03
C PHE A 466 -8.02 -8.37 13.36
N ILE A 467 -7.28 -9.20 12.61
CA ILE A 467 -5.82 -9.30 12.76
C ILE A 467 -5.18 -7.94 12.44
N LEU A 468 -5.60 -7.28 11.37
CA LEU A 468 -5.08 -5.96 11.00
C LEU A 468 -5.48 -4.89 12.02
N ALA A 469 -6.72 -4.92 12.52
CA ALA A 469 -7.16 -4.00 13.57
C ALA A 469 -6.34 -4.19 14.86
N SER A 470 -6.09 -5.44 15.26
CA SER A 470 -5.24 -5.76 16.42
C SER A 470 -3.79 -5.30 16.21
N THR A 471 -3.24 -5.46 14.99
CA THR A 471 -1.90 -4.97 14.64
C THR A 471 -1.83 -3.44 14.81
N SER A 472 -2.84 -2.71 14.37
CA SER A 472 -2.90 -1.25 14.55
C SER A 472 -2.99 -0.84 16.03
N ILE A 473 -3.73 -1.58 16.86
CA ILE A 473 -3.79 -1.34 18.31
C ILE A 473 -2.41 -1.56 18.94
N ILE A 474 -1.73 -2.67 18.59
CA ILE A 474 -0.39 -2.96 19.11
C ILE A 474 0.57 -1.81 18.76
N PHE A 475 0.58 -1.34 17.51
CA PHE A 475 1.44 -0.25 17.08
C PHE A 475 1.07 1.09 17.70
N GLY A 476 -0.20 1.31 18.05
CA GLY A 476 -0.64 2.54 18.71
C GLY A 476 -0.38 2.58 20.21
N VAL A 477 -0.53 1.42 20.89
CA VAL A 477 -0.28 1.29 22.34
C VAL A 477 1.22 1.15 22.64
N TYR A 478 1.94 0.45 21.79
CA TYR A 478 3.39 0.25 21.90
C TYR A 478 4.12 0.64 20.60
N PRO A 479 4.25 1.96 20.34
CA PRO A 479 4.81 2.46 19.09
C PRO A 479 6.28 2.09 18.89
N ASP A 480 7.03 1.85 19.97
CA ASP A 480 8.43 1.42 19.90
C ASP A 480 8.60 0.15 19.05
N PHE A 481 7.55 -0.68 18.94
CA PHE A 481 7.59 -1.86 18.10
C PHE A 481 7.95 -1.54 16.64
N ILE A 482 7.62 -0.34 16.15
CA ILE A 482 8.02 0.16 14.83
C ILE A 482 9.15 1.19 14.94
N LEU A 483 9.02 2.14 15.86
CA LEU A 483 9.90 3.29 15.93
C LEU A 483 11.36 2.93 16.17
N ARG A 484 11.63 1.93 17.02
CA ARG A 484 12.99 1.45 17.28
C ARG A 484 13.70 1.00 16.00
N LEU A 485 12.99 0.32 15.09
CA LEU A 485 13.59 -0.14 13.84
C LEU A 485 13.74 1.01 12.84
N LEU A 486 12.72 1.86 12.68
CA LEU A 486 12.79 3.01 11.78
C LEU A 486 13.87 4.01 12.19
N ALA A 487 14.02 4.31 13.48
CA ALA A 487 15.06 5.20 13.99
C ALA A 487 16.47 4.63 13.79
N TYR A 488 16.62 3.29 13.85
CA TYR A 488 17.93 2.64 13.65
C TYR A 488 18.34 2.60 12.17
N SER A 489 17.41 2.72 11.23
CA SER A 489 17.71 2.71 9.79
C SER A 489 18.45 3.95 9.29
N SER A 490 18.84 4.86 10.18
CA SER A 490 19.54 6.13 9.86
C SER A 490 18.85 6.92 8.72
N VAL A 491 17.55 7.07 8.83
CA VAL A 491 16.83 8.07 8.07
C VAL A 491 17.04 9.44 8.66
#